data_a674e4f6fbcc056a5ccf39b8a3e926ea
#
_entry.id   a674e4f6fbcc056a5ccf39b8a3e926ea
#
_cell.length_a   1.000
_cell.length_b   1.000
_cell.length_c   1.000
_cell.angle_alpha   90.00
_cell.angle_beta   90.00
_cell.angle_gamma   90.00
#
_symmetry.space_group_name_H-M   'P 1'
#
loop_
_entity.id
_entity.type
_entity.pdbx_description
1 polymer ?
#
loop_
_entity_poly.entity_id
_entity_poly.type
_entity_poly.pdbx_seq_one_letter_code
_entity_poly.pdbx_strand_id
1 'polypeptide(L)'
;MNKILNFLARGIMITSVFLSAHAVAADAIPAAAEAKITIDIPVTLKEANVVFNMDHIALAGDMPIGMKYMDLLNKKMKTDKTPGKIIGIFHGPAAFMTLNDQAYNADRKVTTGNPYKALIEGLVAAGVQIEECAVSMKGNGWTNKDLLPAVKVNTGAIGRIIQLTQEGYVQIQP
;
A
#
# COMPACT_ATOMS: atom_id res chain seq x y z
N MET A 1 -45.17 51.18 53.55
CA MET A 1 -45.25 50.30 54.73
C MET A 1 -44.37 49.09 54.57
N ASN A 2 -43.23 49.15 55.21
CA ASN A 2 -42.29 48.17 55.68
C ASN A 2 -42.55 46.69 55.53
N LYS A 3 -41.61 45.95 55.07
CA LYS A 3 -40.95 44.86 55.85
C LYS A 3 -39.63 44.47 55.24
N ILE A 4 -38.61 44.69 55.98
CA ILE A 4 -37.26 44.22 55.93
C ILE A 4 -37.27 42.70 56.20
N LEU A 5 -36.59 41.89 55.36
CA LEU A 5 -36.24 40.54 55.72
C LEU A 5 -34.76 40.27 55.41
N ASN A 6 -34.00 40.15 56.47
CA ASN A 6 -32.62 39.70 56.51
C ASN A 6 -32.51 38.25 56.07
N PHE A 7 -31.62 37.95 55.12
CA PHE A 7 -31.14 36.58 54.90
C PHE A 7 -29.64 36.48 55.19
N LEU A 8 -29.37 35.64 56.16
CA LEU A 8 -28.04 35.27 56.66
C LEU A 8 -27.21 34.66 55.51
N ALA A 9 -26.00 35.16 55.33
CA ALA A 9 -24.95 34.55 54.53
C ALA A 9 -24.40 33.29 55.24
N ARG A 10 -24.64 32.13 54.69
CA ARG A 10 -23.92 30.90 55.01
C ARG A 10 -22.75 30.77 54.06
N GLY A 11 -21.55 30.94 54.60
CA GLY A 11 -20.29 30.70 53.87
C GLY A 11 -20.15 29.20 53.55
N ILE A 12 -20.03 28.88 52.28
CA ILE A 12 -19.64 27.56 51.81
C ILE A 12 -18.10 27.64 51.63
N MET A 13 -17.40 26.92 52.48
CA MET A 13 -15.96 26.73 52.39
C MET A 13 -15.70 25.69 51.29
N ILE A 14 -15.24 26.14 50.13
CA ILE A 14 -14.83 25.25 49.02
C ILE A 14 -13.39 24.86 49.30
N THR A 15 -13.20 23.63 49.78
CA THR A 15 -11.87 23.00 49.89
C THR A 15 -11.41 22.61 48.49
N SER A 16 -10.45 23.35 47.94
CA SER A 16 -9.78 23.04 46.67
C SER A 16 -8.87 21.83 46.88
N VAL A 17 -9.30 20.69 46.39
CA VAL A 17 -8.42 19.50 46.25
C VAL A 17 -7.51 19.72 45.07
N PHE A 18 -6.25 20.04 45.28
CA PHE A 18 -5.22 20.03 44.24
C PHE A 18 -4.93 18.59 43.84
N LEU A 19 -5.47 18.16 42.72
CA LEU A 19 -5.11 16.91 42.08
C LEU A 19 -3.76 17.10 41.38
N SER A 20 -2.68 16.65 42.01
CA SER A 20 -1.34 16.65 41.42
C SER A 20 -1.31 15.64 40.29
N ALA A 21 -1.44 16.11 39.05
CA ALA A 21 -1.19 15.30 37.87
C ALA A 21 0.32 14.98 37.81
N HIS A 22 0.67 13.76 38.19
CA HIS A 22 2.00 13.24 37.91
C HIS A 22 2.05 12.95 36.42
N ALA A 23 2.72 13.81 35.65
CA ALA A 23 3.10 13.52 34.28
C ALA A 23 4.11 12.36 34.32
N VAL A 24 3.66 11.15 33.97
CA VAL A 24 4.56 10.05 33.64
C VAL A 24 5.28 10.48 32.39
N ALA A 25 6.54 10.87 32.51
CA ALA A 25 7.41 11.03 31.35
C ALA A 25 7.47 9.68 30.63
N ALA A 26 6.88 9.61 29.46
CA ALA A 26 7.10 8.47 28.56
C ALA A 26 8.58 8.53 28.19
N ASP A 27 9.37 7.61 28.75
CA ASP A 27 10.74 7.39 28.32
C ASP A 27 10.70 7.15 26.80
N ALA A 28 11.19 8.12 26.04
CA ALA A 28 11.36 7.99 24.62
C ALA A 28 12.30 6.79 24.40
N ILE A 29 11.77 5.72 23.76
CA ILE A 29 12.61 4.61 23.32
C ILE A 29 13.72 5.24 22.49
N PRO A 30 15.01 5.09 22.87
CA PRO A 30 16.10 5.67 22.10
C PRO A 30 15.98 5.10 20.67
N ALA A 31 15.92 5.99 19.67
CA ALA A 31 15.97 5.60 18.26
C ALA A 31 17.19 4.67 18.12
N ALA A 32 16.94 3.41 17.74
CA ALA A 32 18.02 2.47 17.51
C ALA A 32 18.99 3.15 16.54
N ALA A 33 20.23 3.35 16.97
CA ALA A 33 21.27 3.93 16.12
C ALA A 33 21.27 3.12 14.81
N GLU A 34 21.04 3.78 13.67
CA GLU A 34 21.06 3.10 12.37
C GLU A 34 22.39 2.36 12.24
N ALA A 35 22.33 1.03 12.30
CA ALA A 35 23.52 0.23 12.11
C ALA A 35 24.11 0.57 10.74
N LYS A 36 25.36 1.05 10.71
CA LYS A 36 26.01 1.43 9.47
C LYS A 36 26.25 0.17 8.62
N ILE A 37 25.39 -0.02 7.63
CA ILE A 37 25.54 -1.14 6.68
C ILE A 37 26.63 -0.76 5.67
N THR A 38 27.61 -1.65 5.50
CA THR A 38 28.63 -1.54 4.44
C THR A 38 28.18 -2.36 3.25
N ILE A 39 28.20 -1.78 2.06
CA ILE A 39 27.84 -2.47 0.81
C ILE A 39 29.11 -3.02 0.18
N ASP A 40 29.27 -4.34 0.16
CA ASP A 40 30.41 -5.02 -0.42
C ASP A 40 30.26 -5.21 -1.94
N ILE A 41 29.04 -5.39 -2.41
CA ILE A 41 28.71 -5.64 -3.82
C ILE A 41 27.72 -4.58 -4.30
N PRO A 42 28.20 -3.45 -4.86
CA PRO A 42 27.31 -2.45 -5.44
C PRO A 42 26.72 -2.97 -6.76
N VAL A 43 25.38 -2.74 -6.94
CA VAL A 43 24.67 -3.15 -8.15
C VAL A 43 24.39 -1.94 -9.03
N THR A 44 24.87 -2.00 -10.28
CA THR A 44 24.60 -1.03 -11.33
C THR A 44 23.88 -1.70 -12.49
N LEU A 45 22.72 -1.17 -12.90
CA LEU A 45 21.94 -1.67 -14.02
C LEU A 45 22.17 -0.77 -15.25
N LYS A 46 22.44 -1.37 -16.41
CA LYS A 46 22.52 -0.65 -17.69
C LYS A 46 21.12 -0.35 -18.23
N GLU A 47 20.21 -1.30 -18.06
CA GLU A 47 18.81 -1.26 -18.44
C GLU A 47 18.03 -2.17 -17.51
N ALA A 48 16.73 -1.88 -17.28
CA ALA A 48 15.86 -2.68 -16.43
C ALA A 48 14.45 -2.79 -17.03
N ASN A 49 14.27 -3.71 -17.99
CA ASN A 49 12.98 -4.14 -18.45
C ASN A 49 12.54 -5.34 -17.58
N VAL A 50 11.58 -5.15 -16.72
CA VAL A 50 11.23 -6.14 -15.67
C VAL A 50 9.73 -6.41 -15.66
N VAL A 51 9.36 -7.69 -15.62
CA VAL A 51 7.99 -8.13 -15.37
C VAL A 51 7.90 -8.84 -14.02
N PHE A 52 7.01 -8.36 -13.17
CA PHE A 52 6.67 -9.00 -11.90
C PHE A 52 5.46 -9.93 -12.11
N ASN A 53 5.65 -11.21 -11.84
CA ASN A 53 4.60 -12.22 -11.88
C ASN A 53 3.86 -12.25 -10.54
N MET A 54 2.70 -11.60 -10.49
CA MET A 54 1.87 -11.47 -9.29
C MET A 54 0.78 -12.54 -9.30
N ASP A 55 1.16 -13.80 -9.05
CA ASP A 55 0.25 -14.96 -9.11
C ASP A 55 -0.22 -15.47 -7.74
N HIS A 56 0.37 -14.98 -6.66
CA HIS A 56 0.04 -15.39 -5.30
C HIS A 56 0.11 -14.21 -4.31
N ILE A 57 -0.40 -14.44 -3.10
CA ILE A 57 -0.41 -13.44 -2.04
C ILE A 57 0.85 -13.61 -1.20
N ALA A 58 1.86 -12.79 -1.45
CA ALA A 58 3.06 -12.69 -0.64
C ALA A 58 3.05 -11.34 0.08
N LEU A 59 2.96 -11.35 1.41
CA LEU A 59 2.88 -10.16 2.24
C LEU A 59 4.06 -10.06 3.22
N ALA A 60 4.51 -8.84 3.48
CA ALA A 60 5.38 -8.47 4.61
C ALA A 60 4.57 -7.52 5.52
N GLY A 61 3.98 -8.04 6.59
CA GLY A 61 2.87 -7.38 7.28
C GLY A 61 1.68 -7.25 6.32
N ASP A 62 1.14 -6.05 6.17
CA ASP A 62 0.02 -5.75 5.26
C ASP A 62 0.48 -5.34 3.85
N MET A 63 1.79 -5.28 3.61
CA MET A 63 2.36 -4.81 2.33
C MET A 63 2.60 -5.98 1.37
N PRO A 64 2.00 -5.99 0.17
CA PRO A 64 2.34 -6.95 -0.87
C PRO A 64 3.81 -6.80 -1.32
N ILE A 65 4.59 -7.87 -1.16
CA ILE A 65 6.05 -7.85 -1.39
C ILE A 65 6.37 -7.43 -2.82
N GLY A 66 5.64 -7.94 -3.80
CA GLY A 66 5.87 -7.59 -5.20
C GLY A 66 5.61 -6.11 -5.50
N MET A 67 4.56 -5.51 -4.91
CA MET A 67 4.32 -4.07 -5.06
C MET A 67 5.43 -3.23 -4.42
N LYS A 68 5.93 -3.66 -3.25
CA LYS A 68 7.09 -3.04 -2.61
C LYS A 68 8.35 -3.12 -3.47
N TYR A 69 8.61 -4.27 -4.10
CA TYR A 69 9.77 -4.45 -4.97
C TYR A 69 9.66 -3.62 -6.25
N MET A 70 8.48 -3.51 -6.85
CA MET A 70 8.24 -2.60 -7.99
C MET A 70 8.55 -1.15 -7.61
N ASP A 71 8.09 -0.68 -6.45
CA ASP A 71 8.36 0.69 -5.98
C ASP A 71 9.86 0.93 -5.73
N LEU A 72 10.53 0.02 -5.02
CA LEU A 72 11.97 0.12 -4.74
C LEU A 72 12.81 0.12 -6.02
N LEU A 73 12.51 -0.78 -6.96
CA LEU A 73 13.20 -0.84 -8.24
C LEU A 73 12.97 0.43 -9.06
N ASN A 74 11.73 0.91 -9.12
CA ASN A 74 11.39 2.13 -9.84
C ASN A 74 12.10 3.38 -9.27
N LYS A 75 12.18 3.49 -7.94
CA LYS A 75 12.95 4.54 -7.27
C LYS A 75 14.45 4.45 -7.61
N LYS A 76 15.03 3.25 -7.56
CA LYS A 76 16.42 3.04 -7.95
C LYS A 76 16.68 3.42 -9.41
N MET A 77 15.82 2.96 -10.33
CA MET A 77 15.94 3.31 -11.76
C MET A 77 15.93 4.82 -11.99
N LYS A 78 15.05 5.55 -11.30
CA LYS A 78 14.98 7.02 -11.38
C LYS A 78 16.24 7.68 -10.83
N THR A 79 16.71 7.23 -9.67
CA THR A 79 17.93 7.77 -9.03
C THR A 79 19.14 7.56 -9.89
N ASP A 80 19.31 6.36 -10.43
CA ASP A 80 20.47 5.96 -11.24
C ASP A 80 20.33 6.37 -12.72
N LYS A 81 19.17 6.92 -13.10
CA LYS A 81 18.81 7.22 -14.50
C LYS A 81 18.89 5.98 -15.41
N THR A 82 18.58 4.81 -14.86
CA THR A 82 18.54 3.55 -15.59
C THR A 82 17.33 3.51 -16.51
N PRO A 83 17.48 3.35 -17.83
CA PRO A 83 16.33 3.20 -18.73
C PRO A 83 15.64 1.85 -18.52
N GLY A 84 14.37 1.78 -18.93
CA GLY A 84 13.61 0.54 -18.90
C GLY A 84 12.17 0.72 -18.46
N LYS A 85 11.48 -0.41 -18.28
CA LYS A 85 10.05 -0.45 -17.91
C LYS A 85 9.81 -1.52 -16.86
N ILE A 86 8.89 -1.22 -15.95
CA ILE A 86 8.39 -2.18 -14.95
C ILE A 86 6.92 -2.48 -15.26
N ILE A 87 6.59 -3.75 -15.34
CA ILE A 87 5.23 -4.26 -15.56
C ILE A 87 4.88 -5.22 -14.43
N GLY A 88 3.76 -5.01 -13.75
CA GLY A 88 3.19 -5.96 -12.79
C GLY A 88 1.99 -6.67 -13.42
N ILE A 89 2.04 -8.00 -13.56
CA ILE A 89 0.95 -8.81 -14.09
C ILE A 89 0.28 -9.54 -12.94
N PHE A 90 -0.97 -9.17 -12.66
CA PHE A 90 -1.78 -9.77 -11.61
C PHE A 90 -2.68 -10.85 -12.19
N HIS A 91 -2.71 -12.00 -11.53
CA HIS A 91 -3.56 -13.14 -11.91
C HIS A 91 -3.71 -14.15 -10.77
N GLY A 92 -4.55 -15.16 -10.98
CA GLY A 92 -4.77 -16.21 -10.00
C GLY A 92 -5.17 -15.63 -8.62
N PRO A 93 -4.59 -16.14 -7.52
CA PRO A 93 -4.91 -15.67 -6.17
C PRO A 93 -4.62 -14.18 -5.88
N ALA A 94 -3.78 -13.52 -6.67
CA ALA A 94 -3.47 -12.09 -6.47
C ALA A 94 -4.34 -11.14 -7.32
N ALA A 95 -5.14 -11.66 -8.24
CA ALA A 95 -5.94 -10.90 -9.19
C ALA A 95 -6.86 -9.86 -8.51
N PHE A 96 -7.49 -10.21 -7.39
CA PHE A 96 -8.43 -9.33 -6.67
C PHE A 96 -7.81 -8.00 -6.21
N MET A 97 -6.48 -7.91 -6.13
CA MET A 97 -5.80 -6.69 -5.71
C MET A 97 -6.01 -5.51 -6.68
N THR A 98 -6.33 -5.80 -7.95
CA THR A 98 -6.55 -4.78 -8.99
C THR A 98 -7.98 -4.26 -9.08
N LEU A 99 -8.91 -4.81 -8.28
CA LEU A 99 -10.32 -4.43 -8.28
C LEU A 99 -10.54 -3.02 -7.72
N ASN A 100 -11.56 -2.32 -8.23
CA ASN A 100 -12.05 -1.11 -7.60
C ASN A 100 -12.75 -1.41 -6.26
N ASP A 101 -13.07 -0.37 -5.48
CA ASP A 101 -13.62 -0.55 -4.14
C ASP A 101 -14.93 -1.34 -4.13
N GLN A 102 -15.81 -1.13 -5.10
CA GLN A 102 -17.11 -1.82 -5.17
C GLN A 102 -16.93 -3.32 -5.47
N ALA A 103 -16.15 -3.65 -6.48
CA ALA A 103 -15.89 -5.02 -6.87
C ALA A 103 -15.09 -5.77 -5.79
N TYR A 104 -14.10 -5.12 -5.19
CA TYR A 104 -13.33 -5.66 -4.08
C TYR A 104 -14.24 -6.00 -2.88
N ASN A 105 -15.11 -5.07 -2.49
CA ASN A 105 -16.05 -5.28 -1.39
C ASN A 105 -16.98 -6.47 -1.65
N ALA A 106 -17.50 -6.60 -2.88
CA ALA A 106 -18.34 -7.71 -3.28
C ALA A 106 -17.59 -9.05 -3.24
N ASP A 107 -16.38 -9.09 -3.79
CA ASP A 107 -15.54 -10.29 -3.87
C ASP A 107 -15.07 -10.76 -2.48
N ARG A 108 -14.57 -9.83 -1.66
CA ARG A 108 -13.99 -10.13 -0.35
C ARG A 108 -15.00 -10.14 0.79
N LYS A 109 -16.28 -9.77 0.52
CA LYS A 109 -17.37 -9.68 1.50
C LYS A 109 -17.05 -8.70 2.63
N VAL A 110 -16.51 -7.54 2.29
CA VAL A 110 -16.15 -6.45 3.19
C VAL A 110 -16.81 -5.14 2.76
N THR A 111 -16.63 -4.07 3.52
CA THR A 111 -17.17 -2.72 3.23
C THR A 111 -16.10 -1.64 3.28
N THR A 112 -14.84 -2.02 3.40
CA THR A 112 -13.70 -1.12 3.66
C THR A 112 -13.08 -0.53 2.39
N GLY A 113 -13.48 -0.99 1.21
CA GLY A 113 -12.80 -0.72 -0.04
C GLY A 113 -11.55 -1.59 -0.24
N ASN A 114 -10.88 -1.37 -1.35
CA ASN A 114 -9.66 -2.11 -1.71
C ASN A 114 -8.43 -1.48 -1.01
N PRO A 115 -7.80 -2.16 -0.04
CA PRO A 115 -6.63 -1.63 0.68
C PRO A 115 -5.40 -1.47 -0.23
N TYR A 116 -5.36 -2.11 -1.39
CA TYR A 116 -4.25 -2.05 -2.34
C TYR A 116 -4.39 -0.92 -3.35
N LYS A 117 -5.55 -0.25 -3.43
CA LYS A 117 -5.86 0.81 -4.39
C LYS A 117 -4.80 1.91 -4.40
N ALA A 118 -4.51 2.50 -3.24
CA ALA A 118 -3.55 3.59 -3.15
C ALA A 118 -2.13 3.17 -3.58
N LEU A 119 -1.74 1.92 -3.31
CA LEU A 119 -0.46 1.36 -3.74
C LEU A 119 -0.39 1.23 -5.26
N ILE A 120 -1.44 0.68 -5.88
CA ILE A 120 -1.52 0.50 -7.34
C ILE A 120 -1.55 1.86 -8.05
N GLU A 121 -2.38 2.79 -7.59
CA GLU A 121 -2.44 4.15 -8.13
C GLU A 121 -1.09 4.88 -8.01
N GLY A 122 -0.40 4.72 -6.88
CA GLY A 122 0.94 5.26 -6.67
C GLY A 122 1.99 4.67 -7.62
N LEU A 123 1.97 3.36 -7.83
CA LEU A 123 2.85 2.68 -8.79
C LEU A 123 2.60 3.18 -10.22
N VAL A 124 1.34 3.28 -10.63
CA VAL A 124 0.97 3.78 -11.97
C VAL A 124 1.39 5.23 -12.14
N ALA A 125 1.14 6.09 -11.16
CA ALA A 125 1.58 7.49 -11.19
C ALA A 125 3.11 7.61 -11.26
N ALA A 126 3.82 6.64 -10.69
CA ALA A 126 5.27 6.55 -10.77
C ALA A 126 5.79 6.00 -12.11
N GLY A 127 4.93 5.52 -13.01
CA GLY A 127 5.27 5.02 -14.35
C GLY A 127 5.34 3.49 -14.47
N VAL A 128 4.94 2.74 -13.43
CA VAL A 128 4.81 1.28 -13.50
C VAL A 128 3.52 0.92 -14.24
N GLN A 129 3.58 -0.02 -15.17
CA GLN A 129 2.39 -0.55 -15.83
C GLN A 129 1.81 -1.71 -15.01
N ILE A 130 0.52 -1.63 -14.68
CA ILE A 130 -0.21 -2.69 -13.99
C ILE A 130 -1.16 -3.35 -14.97
N GLU A 131 -1.08 -4.68 -15.05
CA GLU A 131 -1.92 -5.50 -15.93
C GLU A 131 -2.70 -6.55 -15.12
N GLU A 132 -3.95 -6.80 -15.53
CA GLU A 132 -4.81 -7.88 -15.01
C GLU A 132 -5.05 -8.93 -16.10
N CYS A 133 -5.11 -10.19 -15.69
CA CYS A 133 -5.31 -11.33 -16.55
C CYS A 133 -6.80 -11.52 -16.92
N ALA A 134 -7.15 -11.45 -18.20
CA ALA A 134 -8.51 -11.71 -18.66
C ALA A 134 -9.03 -13.11 -18.30
N VAL A 135 -8.15 -14.11 -18.19
CA VAL A 135 -8.53 -15.48 -17.79
C VAL A 135 -8.96 -15.50 -16.32
N SER A 136 -8.21 -14.82 -15.43
CA SER A 136 -8.58 -14.66 -14.01
C SER A 136 -9.89 -13.89 -13.88
N MET A 137 -10.07 -12.80 -14.65
CA MET A 137 -11.30 -12.03 -14.64
C MET A 137 -12.52 -12.89 -15.02
N LYS A 138 -12.42 -13.66 -16.10
CA LYS A 138 -13.49 -14.59 -16.53
C LYS A 138 -13.82 -15.62 -15.46
N GLY A 139 -12.80 -16.21 -14.83
CA GLY A 139 -12.99 -17.20 -13.77
C GLY A 139 -13.75 -16.66 -12.56
N ASN A 140 -13.60 -15.35 -12.27
CA ASN A 140 -14.24 -14.67 -11.15
C ASN A 140 -15.51 -13.88 -11.55
N GLY A 141 -15.89 -13.88 -12.82
CA GLY A 141 -17.05 -13.13 -13.30
C GLY A 141 -16.87 -11.61 -13.34
N TRP A 142 -15.62 -11.13 -13.38
CA TRP A 142 -15.31 -9.70 -13.43
C TRP A 142 -15.25 -9.17 -14.86
N THR A 143 -15.46 -7.87 -14.99
CA THR A 143 -15.38 -7.11 -16.24
C THR A 143 -14.38 -5.95 -16.08
N ASN A 144 -14.08 -5.26 -17.17
CA ASN A 144 -13.19 -4.08 -17.12
C ASN A 144 -13.71 -2.97 -16.20
N LYS A 145 -15.04 -2.93 -15.93
CA LYS A 145 -15.65 -1.94 -15.03
C LYS A 145 -15.33 -2.20 -13.55
N ASP A 146 -14.94 -3.43 -13.25
CA ASP A 146 -14.63 -3.88 -11.90
C ASP A 146 -13.19 -3.57 -11.49
N LEU A 147 -12.34 -3.18 -12.44
CA LEU A 147 -10.94 -2.85 -12.19
C LEU A 147 -10.73 -1.38 -11.80
N LEU A 148 -9.59 -1.09 -11.17
CA LEU A 148 -9.09 0.26 -11.03
C LEU A 148 -8.83 0.86 -12.42
N PRO A 149 -9.14 2.14 -12.67
CA PRO A 149 -9.16 2.73 -14.03
C PRO A 149 -7.83 2.65 -14.79
N ALA A 150 -6.72 2.63 -14.07
CA ALA A 150 -5.38 2.60 -14.67
C ALA A 150 -4.86 1.19 -14.97
N VAL A 151 -5.58 0.14 -14.56
CA VAL A 151 -5.20 -1.25 -14.79
C VAL A 151 -5.56 -1.64 -16.23
N LYS A 152 -4.59 -2.21 -16.94
CA LYS A 152 -4.78 -2.72 -18.31
C LYS A 152 -5.13 -4.21 -18.25
N VAL A 153 -5.89 -4.68 -19.23
CA VAL A 153 -6.25 -6.11 -19.32
C VAL A 153 -5.42 -6.77 -20.41
N ASN A 154 -4.65 -7.82 -20.06
CA ASN A 154 -3.99 -8.68 -21.01
C ASN A 154 -4.84 -9.93 -21.32
N THR A 155 -4.58 -10.59 -22.44
CA THR A 155 -5.35 -11.77 -22.89
C THR A 155 -5.22 -12.97 -21.93
N GLY A 156 -4.05 -13.09 -21.26
CA GLY A 156 -3.75 -14.16 -20.32
C GLY A 156 -2.31 -14.00 -19.80
N ALA A 157 -2.14 -14.08 -18.50
CA ALA A 157 -0.88 -13.78 -17.81
C ALA A 157 0.30 -14.60 -18.36
N ILE A 158 0.14 -15.91 -18.52
CA ILE A 158 1.24 -16.79 -18.95
C ILE A 158 1.73 -16.41 -20.34
N GLY A 159 0.81 -16.24 -21.30
CA GLY A 159 1.17 -15.80 -22.66
C GLY A 159 1.84 -14.42 -22.67
N ARG A 160 1.35 -13.48 -21.82
CA ARG A 160 1.90 -12.15 -21.69
C ARG A 160 3.32 -12.16 -21.10
N ILE A 161 3.57 -12.98 -20.09
CA ILE A 161 4.91 -13.15 -19.50
C ILE A 161 5.88 -13.73 -20.52
N ILE A 162 5.48 -14.77 -21.26
CA ILE A 162 6.30 -15.35 -22.32
C ILE A 162 6.65 -14.29 -23.37
N GLN A 163 5.65 -13.54 -23.84
CA GLN A 163 5.85 -12.45 -24.79
C GLN A 163 6.87 -11.44 -24.28
N LEU A 164 6.71 -10.94 -23.06
CA LEU A 164 7.64 -9.97 -22.45
C LEU A 164 9.05 -10.54 -22.32
N THR A 165 9.17 -11.81 -21.91
CA THR A 165 10.48 -12.48 -21.83
C THR A 165 11.17 -12.55 -23.19
N GLN A 166 10.40 -12.83 -24.26
CA GLN A 166 10.92 -12.80 -25.64
C GLN A 166 11.31 -11.38 -26.11
N GLU A 167 10.66 -10.36 -25.53
CA GLU A 167 10.99 -8.93 -25.72
C GLU A 167 12.18 -8.47 -24.86
N GLY A 168 12.83 -9.38 -24.11
CA GLY A 168 14.00 -9.09 -23.28
C GLY A 168 13.71 -8.64 -21.84
N TYR A 169 12.46 -8.80 -21.36
CA TYR A 169 12.15 -8.54 -19.95
C TYR A 169 12.67 -9.65 -19.05
N VAL A 170 13.20 -9.26 -17.90
CA VAL A 170 13.54 -10.18 -16.81
C VAL A 170 12.31 -10.42 -15.96
N GLN A 171 11.94 -11.69 -15.75
CA GLN A 171 10.85 -12.04 -14.85
C GLN A 171 11.32 -12.08 -13.40
N ILE A 172 10.56 -11.46 -12.50
CA ILE A 172 10.70 -11.58 -11.05
C ILE A 172 9.45 -12.22 -10.49
N GLN A 173 9.65 -13.22 -9.65
CA GLN A 173 8.62 -13.88 -8.86
C GLN A 173 8.78 -13.43 -7.41
N PRO A 174 7.92 -12.55 -6.87
CA PRO A 174 8.03 -12.04 -5.51
C PRO A 174 7.54 -13.03 -4.46
#